data_962bf1135ff97f006bc5aa4b4d41aeb1
#
_entry.id   962bf1135ff97f006bc5aa4b4d41aeb1
#
_cell.length_a   1.000
_cell.length_b   1.000
_cell.length_c   1.000
_cell.angle_alpha   90.00
_cell.angle_beta   90.00
_cell.angle_gamma   90.00
#
_symmetry.space_group_name_H-M   'P 1'
#
loop_
_entity.id
_entity.type
_entity.pdbx_description
1 polymer ?
#
loop_
_entity_poly.entity_id
_entity_poly.type
_entity_poly.pdbx_seq_one_letter_code
_entity_poly.pdbx_strand_id
1 'polypeptide(L)'
;MKSVLLPSCLFICLLLSCEQEEQHTTSAAIVDQALPITPIESVQQPASTPARGADISLEWTERDFGTIWDFETVTTTFPFSNTGTKTLVLSRLQAGCGCTTPVADKTILQPGESGTITVAFDPKGKSKKQDKKITIFSNSVKNPEMAFWIRSYVRTFVVVNNKFLTLNEMTLGEPHHVEFDFFPVDPNFTITSMNGTGKHGQFVSGEELEVPEGSPRRIRITVDPKMPWGAFHSQLKVTGYGETQEGKRIDHSFTVFANGKTFGKIKTDKHIISIGTKKQGDSYHSRSRIYRIDGEPFNILYSAVLQPTVSGINATTVPNLDGSYEIIVSGTLPPSHKGPINAELMIQTDVPSEKILKFRITGVVPKR
;
A
#
# COMPACT_ATOMS: atom_id res chain seq x y z
N MET A 1 58.23 -28.63 35.32
CA MET A 1 59.63 -28.50 34.92
C MET A 1 59.73 -27.66 33.67
N LYS A 2 60.55 -26.58 33.76
CA LYS A 2 61.03 -25.65 32.68
C LYS A 2 59.99 -24.69 32.07
N SER A 3 59.85 -23.52 32.57
CA SER A 3 60.46 -22.17 32.50
C SER A 3 61.36 -21.90 31.31
N VAL A 4 60.98 -20.92 30.45
CA VAL A 4 61.94 -20.01 29.76
C VAL A 4 61.13 -18.74 29.35
N LEU A 5 61.38 -17.67 29.94
CA LEU A 5 61.85 -16.32 29.94
C LEU A 5 61.85 -15.60 28.59
N LEU A 6 61.31 -14.35 28.68
CA LEU A 6 61.40 -13.19 27.75
C LEU A 6 62.82 -12.89 27.25
N PRO A 7 62.94 -12.03 26.20
CA PRO A 7 63.33 -10.66 26.53
C PRO A 7 62.60 -9.53 25.78
N SER A 8 62.58 -8.41 26.54
CA SER A 8 62.42 -7.03 26.12
C SER A 8 63.31 -6.59 24.97
N CYS A 9 62.84 -5.77 24.09
CA CYS A 9 63.61 -4.76 23.38
C CYS A 9 62.86 -3.43 23.36
N LEU A 10 63.42 -2.53 24.09
CA LEU A 10 63.13 -1.11 24.22
C LEU A 10 63.73 -0.41 23.00
N PHE A 11 62.90 0.34 22.22
CA PHE A 11 63.42 1.37 21.31
C PHE A 11 62.61 2.64 21.48
N ILE A 12 63.32 3.63 22.03
CA ILE A 12 62.92 5.04 22.13
C ILE A 12 63.26 5.69 20.78
N CYS A 13 62.30 6.40 20.19
CA CYS A 13 62.60 7.55 19.33
C CYS A 13 61.40 8.51 19.25
N LEU A 14 61.59 9.61 19.91
CA LEU A 14 61.30 11.04 19.65
C LEU A 14 60.16 11.43 18.69
N LEU A 15 59.19 12.11 19.29
CA LEU A 15 58.63 13.43 19.00
C LEU A 15 58.55 13.87 17.53
N LEU A 16 57.29 13.91 17.02
CA LEU A 16 56.82 15.08 16.29
C LEU A 16 55.30 15.17 16.50
N SER A 17 54.90 16.26 17.16
CA SER A 17 53.54 16.65 17.44
C SER A 17 52.82 16.96 16.14
N CYS A 18 51.64 16.40 15.97
CA CYS A 18 50.59 16.97 15.13
C CYS A 18 49.29 16.78 15.89
N GLU A 19 48.87 17.83 16.57
CA GLU A 19 47.56 17.96 17.16
C GLU A 19 46.56 17.99 16.00
N GLN A 20 45.77 16.94 15.86
CA GLN A 20 44.49 17.02 15.19
C GLN A 20 43.41 16.98 16.27
N GLU A 21 42.80 18.14 16.48
CA GLU A 21 41.56 18.28 17.24
C GLU A 21 40.47 17.41 16.59
N GLU A 22 40.16 16.32 17.25
CA GLU A 22 38.84 15.66 17.02
C GLU A 22 37.78 16.56 17.62
N GLN A 23 37.12 17.31 16.76
CA GLN A 23 35.89 17.99 17.10
C GLN A 23 34.78 16.95 17.30
N HIS A 24 34.53 16.62 18.55
CA HIS A 24 33.27 16.03 18.99
C HIS A 24 32.13 17.00 18.60
N THR A 25 31.50 16.75 17.46
CA THR A 25 30.20 17.36 17.17
C THR A 25 29.15 16.71 18.04
N THR A 26 28.91 17.29 19.18
CA THR A 26 27.67 17.12 19.95
C THR A 26 26.51 17.37 19.02
N SER A 27 25.69 16.35 18.82
CA SER A 27 24.39 16.45 18.16
C SER A 27 23.52 17.44 18.94
N ALA A 28 23.50 18.69 18.47
CA ALA A 28 22.59 19.69 18.99
C ALA A 28 21.16 19.26 18.62
N ALA A 29 20.34 19.12 19.64
CA ALA A 29 18.90 19.00 19.50
C ALA A 29 18.40 20.17 18.62
N ILE A 30 17.84 19.85 17.46
CA ILE A 30 17.12 20.81 16.64
C ILE A 30 15.84 21.15 17.39
N VAL A 31 15.89 22.23 18.13
CA VAL A 31 14.68 22.88 18.67
C VAL A 31 13.92 23.43 17.47
N ASP A 32 12.82 22.82 17.18
CA ASP A 32 11.86 23.21 16.13
C ASP A 32 11.19 24.54 16.55
N GLN A 33 11.83 25.68 16.18
CA GLN A 33 11.17 26.97 16.22
C GLN A 33 10.27 27.05 15.00
N ALA A 34 8.97 26.87 15.21
CA ALA A 34 7.94 27.19 14.24
C ALA A 34 8.05 28.68 13.88
N LEU A 35 8.59 28.96 12.70
CA LEU A 35 8.57 30.30 12.13
C LEU A 35 7.12 30.71 11.86
N PRO A 36 6.70 31.93 12.20
CA PRO A 36 5.36 32.39 11.92
C PRO A 36 5.13 32.40 10.41
N ILE A 37 4.06 31.75 9.99
CA ILE A 37 3.62 31.68 8.59
C ILE A 37 3.13 33.08 8.22
N THR A 38 3.92 33.83 7.46
CA THR A 38 3.43 35.03 6.78
C THR A 38 2.47 34.60 5.68
N PRO A 39 1.24 35.15 5.62
CA PRO A 39 0.34 34.91 4.50
C PRO A 39 1.01 35.40 3.21
N ILE A 40 1.11 34.53 2.22
CA ILE A 40 1.54 34.94 0.87
C ILE A 40 0.47 35.90 0.34
N GLU A 41 0.86 37.15 0.12
CA GLU A 41 0.03 38.19 -0.41
C GLU A 41 -0.59 37.74 -1.73
N SER A 42 -1.91 37.87 -1.83
CA SER A 42 -2.69 37.44 -3.00
C SER A 42 -2.23 38.21 -4.23
N VAL A 43 -1.68 37.51 -5.22
CA VAL A 43 -1.47 38.10 -6.56
C VAL A 43 -2.88 38.37 -7.13
N GLN A 44 -3.30 39.63 -7.09
CA GLN A 44 -4.52 40.07 -7.75
C GLN A 44 -4.37 39.86 -9.26
N GLN A 45 -5.17 38.93 -9.78
CA GLN A 45 -5.27 38.71 -11.22
C GLN A 45 -5.89 39.93 -11.89
N PRO A 46 -5.31 40.49 -12.98
CA PRO A 46 -5.87 41.65 -13.64
C PRO A 46 -7.28 41.41 -14.14
N ALA A 47 -8.16 42.40 -14.01
CA ALA A 47 -9.54 42.34 -14.45
C ALA A 47 -9.64 41.99 -15.94
N SER A 48 -10.01 40.76 -16.27
CA SER A 48 -10.20 40.28 -17.63
C SER A 48 -11.56 40.69 -18.17
N THR A 49 -11.62 41.07 -19.45
CA THR A 49 -12.90 41.29 -20.16
C THR A 49 -13.83 40.11 -20.01
N PRO A 50 -15.12 40.29 -19.62
CA PRO A 50 -16.05 39.19 -19.40
C PRO A 50 -16.14 38.29 -20.63
N ALA A 51 -16.06 36.98 -20.44
CA ALA A 51 -16.22 36.02 -21.52
C ALA A 51 -17.67 36.01 -22.02
N ARG A 52 -17.87 35.91 -23.34
CA ARG A 52 -19.20 35.72 -23.91
C ARG A 52 -19.70 34.30 -23.62
N GLY A 53 -20.17 34.06 -22.42
CA GLY A 53 -20.59 32.75 -21.95
C GLY A 53 -20.43 32.63 -20.45
N ALA A 54 -20.57 31.43 -19.90
CA ALA A 54 -20.19 31.15 -18.54
C ALA A 54 -18.66 31.11 -18.44
N ASP A 55 -18.10 31.62 -17.35
CA ASP A 55 -16.66 31.54 -17.12
C ASP A 55 -16.38 31.39 -15.61
N ILE A 56 -15.50 30.46 -15.25
CA ILE A 56 -15.12 30.21 -13.86
C ILE A 56 -13.78 30.85 -13.54
N SER A 57 -13.72 31.52 -12.39
CA SER A 57 -12.47 32.03 -11.80
C SER A 57 -12.32 31.54 -10.38
N LEU A 58 -11.13 31.05 -10.01
CA LEU A 58 -10.74 30.76 -8.64
C LEU A 58 -9.93 31.95 -8.10
N GLU A 59 -10.12 32.29 -6.83
CA GLU A 59 -9.32 33.32 -6.16
C GLU A 59 -7.86 32.88 -6.00
N TRP A 60 -7.64 31.60 -5.73
CA TRP A 60 -6.33 30.94 -5.75
C TRP A 60 -6.46 29.53 -6.30
N THR A 61 -5.37 29.04 -6.91
CA THR A 61 -5.32 27.71 -7.52
C THR A 61 -4.51 26.70 -6.71
N GLU A 62 -4.00 27.13 -5.54
CA GLU A 62 -3.16 26.30 -4.69
C GLU A 62 -3.30 26.70 -3.22
N ARG A 63 -3.25 25.70 -2.33
CA ARG A 63 -3.17 25.89 -0.89
C ARG A 63 -2.20 24.87 -0.31
N ASP A 64 -1.26 25.34 0.51
CA ASP A 64 -0.32 24.50 1.25
C ASP A 64 -0.69 24.49 2.73
N PHE A 65 -0.87 23.29 3.27
CA PHE A 65 -1.12 23.08 4.69
C PHE A 65 0.17 23.07 5.53
N GLY A 66 1.35 23.16 4.88
CA GLY A 66 2.62 22.97 5.55
C GLY A 66 2.80 21.54 6.06
N THR A 67 3.39 21.40 7.25
CA THR A 67 3.61 20.12 7.90
C THR A 67 2.40 19.73 8.76
N ILE A 68 1.82 18.56 8.50
CA ILE A 68 0.67 18.00 9.23
C ILE A 68 0.97 16.58 9.70
N TRP A 69 0.24 16.09 10.68
CA TRP A 69 0.32 14.70 11.12
C TRP A 69 -0.56 13.77 10.28
N ASP A 70 -0.18 12.50 10.17
CA ASP A 70 -0.92 11.46 9.44
C ASP A 70 -2.25 11.03 10.12
N PHE A 71 -2.58 11.62 11.24
CA PHE A 71 -3.84 11.42 11.98
C PHE A 71 -4.76 12.67 11.99
N GLU A 72 -4.35 13.77 11.37
CA GLU A 72 -5.09 15.04 11.39
C GLU A 72 -5.73 15.34 10.04
N THR A 73 -7.03 15.18 9.93
CA THR A 73 -7.76 15.67 8.76
C THR A 73 -7.73 17.19 8.73
N VAL A 74 -7.27 17.76 7.62
CA VAL A 74 -7.18 19.19 7.40
C VAL A 74 -8.19 19.63 6.35
N THR A 75 -8.67 20.87 6.48
CA THR A 75 -9.69 21.42 5.59
C THR A 75 -9.29 22.83 5.16
N THR A 76 -9.56 23.15 3.90
CA THR A 76 -9.38 24.50 3.33
C THR A 76 -10.51 24.83 2.36
N THR A 77 -10.61 26.10 2.00
CA THR A 77 -11.62 26.60 1.08
C THR A 77 -10.98 27.26 -0.15
N PHE A 78 -11.66 27.12 -1.29
CA PHE A 78 -11.33 27.78 -2.55
C PHE A 78 -12.54 28.56 -3.01
N PRO A 79 -12.54 29.90 -2.79
CA PRO A 79 -13.57 30.77 -3.35
C PRO A 79 -13.49 30.77 -4.86
N PHE A 80 -14.65 30.70 -5.50
CA PHE A 80 -14.78 30.77 -6.94
C PHE A 80 -15.94 31.69 -7.35
N SER A 81 -15.91 32.20 -8.58
CA SER A 81 -16.94 33.09 -9.08
C SER A 81 -17.23 32.83 -10.54
N ASN A 82 -18.43 33.21 -10.95
CA ASN A 82 -18.78 33.30 -12.36
C ASN A 82 -18.42 34.68 -12.92
N THR A 83 -17.32 34.76 -13.62
CA THR A 83 -16.85 35.99 -14.29
C THR A 83 -17.41 36.15 -15.71
N GLY A 84 -18.24 35.23 -16.13
CA GLY A 84 -18.89 35.24 -17.46
C GLY A 84 -20.20 36.03 -17.48
N THR A 85 -20.86 35.99 -18.66
CA THR A 85 -22.14 36.69 -18.91
C THR A 85 -23.34 35.73 -18.93
N LYS A 86 -23.13 34.43 -18.74
CA LYS A 86 -24.19 33.40 -18.65
C LYS A 86 -24.03 32.57 -17.40
N THR A 87 -25.09 31.88 -17.00
CA THR A 87 -25.08 30.98 -15.82
C THR A 87 -23.99 29.93 -15.92
N LEU A 88 -23.15 29.86 -14.88
CA LEU A 88 -22.13 28.84 -14.69
C LEU A 88 -22.74 27.62 -13.99
N VAL A 89 -22.48 26.44 -14.53
CA VAL A 89 -22.91 25.16 -13.94
C VAL A 89 -21.68 24.27 -13.71
N LEU A 90 -21.45 23.90 -12.47
CA LEU A 90 -20.45 22.89 -12.11
C LEU A 90 -21.10 21.50 -12.26
N SER A 91 -20.60 20.71 -13.19
CA SER A 91 -21.14 19.36 -13.43
C SER A 91 -20.51 18.31 -12.50
N ARG A 92 -19.25 18.49 -12.10
CA ARG A 92 -18.53 17.55 -11.26
C ARG A 92 -17.28 18.19 -10.62
N LEU A 93 -17.00 17.76 -9.38
CA LEU A 93 -15.71 17.93 -8.73
C LEU A 93 -15.03 16.56 -8.64
N GLN A 94 -13.77 16.48 -9.03
CA GLN A 94 -13.03 15.22 -9.04
C GLN A 94 -11.67 15.39 -8.35
N ALA A 95 -11.45 14.65 -7.27
CA ALA A 95 -10.15 14.51 -6.65
C ALA A 95 -9.37 13.32 -7.24
N GLY A 96 -8.04 13.42 -7.24
CA GLY A 96 -7.14 12.37 -7.74
C GLY A 96 -7.05 11.12 -6.85
N CYS A 97 -7.59 11.15 -5.63
CA CYS A 97 -7.61 10.02 -4.68
C CYS A 97 -8.85 10.10 -3.77
N GLY A 98 -9.22 8.95 -3.16
CA GLY A 98 -10.27 8.91 -2.13
C GLY A 98 -9.91 9.57 -0.79
N CYS A 99 -8.66 10.05 -0.65
CA CYS A 99 -8.19 10.76 0.54
C CYS A 99 -8.48 12.27 0.50
N THR A 100 -9.11 12.78 -0.55
CA THR A 100 -9.43 14.19 -0.74
C THR A 100 -10.88 14.31 -1.18
N THR A 101 -11.66 15.08 -0.42
CA THR A 101 -13.10 15.24 -0.65
C THR A 101 -13.43 16.72 -0.90
N PRO A 102 -13.63 17.12 -2.18
CA PRO A 102 -14.08 18.46 -2.52
C PRO A 102 -15.62 18.54 -2.49
N VAL A 103 -16.15 19.61 -1.92
CA VAL A 103 -17.60 19.91 -1.88
C VAL A 103 -17.80 21.38 -2.20
N ALA A 104 -18.64 21.68 -3.19
CA ALA A 104 -19.08 23.06 -3.47
C ALA A 104 -20.37 23.37 -2.72
N ASP A 105 -20.47 24.58 -2.19
CA ASP A 105 -21.69 25.10 -1.57
C ASP A 105 -22.78 25.42 -2.60
N LYS A 106 -22.36 25.75 -3.82
CA LYS A 106 -23.23 26.02 -4.96
C LYS A 106 -22.67 25.34 -6.21
N THR A 107 -23.56 24.79 -7.02
CA THR A 107 -23.23 24.19 -8.32
C THR A 107 -23.73 25.00 -9.51
N ILE A 108 -24.58 26.02 -9.26
CA ILE A 108 -25.15 26.91 -10.28
C ILE A 108 -24.94 28.35 -9.78
N LEU A 109 -24.29 29.18 -10.59
CA LEU A 109 -23.98 30.59 -10.27
C LEU A 109 -24.42 31.49 -11.41
N GLN A 110 -25.16 32.56 -11.07
CA GLN A 110 -25.48 33.62 -12.01
C GLN A 110 -24.23 34.47 -12.34
N PRO A 111 -24.21 35.25 -13.40
CA PRO A 111 -23.16 36.20 -13.69
C PRO A 111 -22.83 37.10 -12.49
N GLY A 112 -21.55 37.14 -12.09
CA GLY A 112 -21.06 37.89 -10.92
C GLY A 112 -21.28 37.22 -9.58
N GLU A 113 -21.96 36.06 -9.51
CA GLU A 113 -22.17 35.32 -8.25
C GLU A 113 -20.92 34.52 -7.87
N SER A 114 -20.70 34.40 -6.55
CA SER A 114 -19.59 33.64 -5.99
C SER A 114 -20.08 32.45 -5.17
N GLY A 115 -19.23 31.44 -5.05
CA GLY A 115 -19.39 30.26 -4.22
C GLY A 115 -18.07 29.83 -3.61
N THR A 116 -18.09 28.74 -2.87
CA THR A 116 -16.91 28.21 -2.17
C THR A 116 -16.82 26.70 -2.36
N ILE A 117 -15.65 26.21 -2.71
CA ILE A 117 -15.32 24.78 -2.69
C ILE A 117 -14.54 24.49 -1.42
N THR A 118 -15.12 23.69 -0.54
CA THR A 118 -14.45 23.17 0.66
C THR A 118 -13.75 21.88 0.30
N VAL A 119 -12.48 21.75 0.65
CA VAL A 119 -11.66 20.56 0.39
C VAL A 119 -11.16 20.01 1.71
N ALA A 120 -11.56 18.79 2.06
CA ALA A 120 -11.03 18.03 3.17
C ALA A 120 -9.98 17.03 2.68
N PHE A 121 -8.84 16.96 3.36
CA PHE A 121 -7.77 16.01 3.12
C PHE A 121 -7.56 15.14 4.36
N ASP A 122 -7.76 13.82 4.22
CA ASP A 122 -7.42 12.81 5.23
C ASP A 122 -6.03 12.22 4.91
N PRO A 123 -5.00 12.55 5.71
CA PRO A 123 -3.64 12.08 5.50
C PRO A 123 -3.38 10.67 6.01
N LYS A 124 -4.38 9.95 6.51
CA LYS A 124 -4.22 8.61 7.08
C LYS A 124 -3.54 7.65 6.11
N GLY A 125 -2.44 7.04 6.56
CA GLY A 125 -1.64 6.15 5.75
C GLY A 125 -0.80 6.83 4.67
N LYS A 126 -0.72 8.17 4.67
CA LYS A 126 0.18 8.96 3.83
C LYS A 126 1.42 9.34 4.62
N SER A 127 2.48 9.72 3.89
CA SER A 127 3.72 10.23 4.48
C SER A 127 4.45 11.11 3.49
N LYS A 128 5.34 11.96 3.98
CA LYS A 128 6.18 12.86 3.17
C LYS A 128 5.33 13.86 2.36
N LYS A 129 5.91 14.40 1.29
CA LYS A 129 5.26 15.39 0.42
C LYS A 129 4.02 14.80 -0.24
N GLN A 130 2.91 15.53 -0.15
CA GLN A 130 1.64 15.21 -0.78
C GLN A 130 1.21 16.38 -1.66
N ASP A 131 0.96 16.09 -2.92
CA ASP A 131 0.37 17.00 -3.90
C ASP A 131 -0.93 16.36 -4.40
N LYS A 132 -2.07 17.02 -4.18
CA LYS A 132 -3.39 16.51 -4.56
C LYS A 132 -4.03 17.46 -5.55
N LYS A 133 -4.29 16.95 -6.74
CA LYS A 133 -5.01 17.66 -7.80
C LYS A 133 -6.52 17.48 -7.61
N ILE A 134 -7.26 18.58 -7.70
CA ILE A 134 -8.72 18.58 -7.79
C ILE A 134 -9.08 19.23 -9.15
N THR A 135 -10.04 18.67 -9.85
CA THR A 135 -10.53 19.17 -11.14
C THR A 135 -12.00 19.52 -11.02
N ILE A 136 -12.32 20.73 -11.43
CA ILE A 136 -13.70 21.23 -11.61
C ILE A 136 -14.07 21.03 -13.06
N PHE A 137 -15.19 20.35 -13.30
CA PHE A 137 -15.82 20.25 -14.62
C PHE A 137 -17.02 21.19 -14.66
N SER A 138 -17.09 22.06 -15.67
CA SER A 138 -18.14 23.06 -15.77
C SER A 138 -18.50 23.36 -17.24
N ASN A 139 -19.51 24.19 -17.43
CA ASN A 139 -19.86 24.76 -18.74
C ASN A 139 -19.07 26.07 -19.06
N SER A 140 -17.99 26.35 -18.35
CA SER A 140 -17.13 27.49 -18.65
C SER A 140 -16.58 27.40 -20.08
N VAL A 141 -16.66 28.50 -20.82
CA VAL A 141 -16.21 28.54 -22.21
C VAL A 141 -14.68 28.54 -22.30
N LYS A 142 -14.01 29.23 -21.37
CA LYS A 142 -12.53 29.29 -21.35
C LYS A 142 -11.90 28.07 -20.67
N ASN A 143 -12.49 27.64 -19.57
CA ASN A 143 -11.91 26.63 -18.70
C ASN A 143 -12.96 25.54 -18.33
N PRO A 144 -13.39 24.71 -19.28
CA PRO A 144 -14.38 23.63 -19.01
C PRO A 144 -13.86 22.62 -18.00
N GLU A 145 -12.54 22.47 -17.91
CA GLU A 145 -11.83 21.67 -16.90
C GLU A 145 -10.78 22.55 -16.21
N MET A 146 -11.07 23.00 -15.00
CA MET A 146 -10.15 23.81 -14.22
C MET A 146 -9.57 22.98 -13.09
N ALA A 147 -8.23 23.02 -12.95
CA ALA A 147 -7.52 22.29 -11.92
C ALA A 147 -6.98 23.23 -10.83
N PHE A 148 -6.99 22.75 -9.58
CA PHE A 148 -6.33 23.40 -8.46
C PHE A 148 -5.74 22.34 -7.52
N TRP A 149 -4.88 22.76 -6.58
CA TRP A 149 -4.07 21.83 -5.78
C TRP A 149 -4.12 22.14 -4.30
N ILE A 150 -4.02 21.09 -3.48
CA ILE A 150 -3.61 21.20 -2.09
C ILE A 150 -2.27 20.50 -1.92
N ARG A 151 -1.41 21.06 -1.07
CA ARG A 151 -0.10 20.51 -0.72
C ARG A 151 0.03 20.35 0.78
N SER A 152 0.88 19.41 1.18
CA SER A 152 1.30 19.23 2.57
C SER A 152 2.55 18.35 2.65
N TYR A 153 3.24 18.44 3.78
CA TYR A 153 4.23 17.45 4.20
C TYR A 153 3.66 16.66 5.38
N VAL A 154 3.40 15.36 5.16
CA VAL A 154 2.78 14.50 6.18
C VAL A 154 3.87 13.84 7.03
N ARG A 155 3.89 14.14 8.33
CA ARG A 155 4.68 13.45 9.35
C ARG A 155 3.91 12.23 9.83
N THR A 156 4.60 11.11 9.95
CA THR A 156 4.01 9.85 10.39
C THR A 156 4.23 9.67 11.89
N PHE A 157 3.17 9.41 12.65
CA PHE A 157 3.24 9.21 14.11
C PHE A 157 3.94 7.90 14.49
N VAL A 158 3.74 6.85 13.68
CA VAL A 158 4.47 5.58 13.81
C VAL A 158 5.11 5.23 12.47
N VAL A 159 6.42 5.31 12.40
CA VAL A 159 7.18 4.88 11.21
C VAL A 159 7.41 3.37 11.27
N VAL A 160 7.16 2.68 10.17
CA VAL A 160 7.45 1.25 9.99
C VAL A 160 8.51 1.12 8.91
N ASN A 161 9.63 0.45 9.21
CA ASN A 161 10.75 0.33 8.29
C ASN A 161 10.41 -0.43 7.01
N ASN A 162 9.60 -1.47 7.14
CA ASN A 162 9.12 -2.27 6.00
C ASN A 162 7.66 -2.68 6.20
N LYS A 163 6.76 -2.13 5.38
CA LYS A 163 5.33 -2.46 5.43
C LYS A 163 4.95 -3.65 4.55
N PHE A 164 5.85 -4.13 3.68
CA PHE A 164 5.58 -5.22 2.75
C PHE A 164 6.59 -6.35 2.98
N LEU A 165 6.19 -7.30 3.83
CA LEU A 165 7.01 -8.43 4.18
C LEU A 165 6.71 -9.59 3.23
N THR A 166 7.77 -10.17 2.67
CA THR A 166 7.68 -11.36 1.85
C THR A 166 8.26 -12.53 2.62
N LEU A 167 7.41 -13.48 2.99
CA LEU A 167 7.85 -14.78 3.44
C LEU A 167 8.06 -15.62 2.18
N ASN A 168 9.23 -16.14 2.04
CA ASN A 168 9.56 -17.04 0.93
C ASN A 168 8.69 -18.31 0.98
N GLU A 169 9.10 -19.38 0.35
CA GLU A 169 8.42 -20.66 0.44
C GLU A 169 8.45 -21.18 1.89
N MET A 170 7.28 -21.48 2.44
CA MET A 170 7.09 -21.93 3.80
C MET A 170 6.60 -23.38 3.80
N THR A 171 7.06 -24.16 4.77
CA THR A 171 6.61 -25.54 4.95
C THR A 171 5.19 -25.55 5.52
N LEU A 172 4.29 -26.26 4.86
CA LEU A 172 2.93 -26.49 5.34
C LEU A 172 2.96 -27.29 6.65
N GLY A 173 2.19 -26.87 7.62
CA GLY A 173 2.11 -27.53 8.94
C GLY A 173 3.13 -27.04 9.95
N GLU A 174 3.99 -26.08 9.58
CA GLU A 174 4.97 -25.47 10.49
C GLU A 174 4.65 -23.98 10.70
N PRO A 175 4.92 -23.42 11.90
CA PRO A 175 4.82 -22.00 12.12
C PRO A 175 5.98 -21.29 11.43
N HIS A 176 5.71 -20.15 10.83
CA HIS A 176 6.73 -19.30 10.21
C HIS A 176 6.68 -17.91 10.80
N HIS A 177 7.84 -17.29 10.94
CA HIS A 177 7.98 -16.00 11.57
C HIS A 177 8.68 -15.01 10.64
N VAL A 178 8.26 -13.75 10.71
CA VAL A 178 8.97 -12.61 10.11
C VAL A 178 8.86 -11.43 11.04
N GLU A 179 9.91 -10.63 11.13
CA GLU A 179 10.00 -9.51 12.05
C GLU A 179 10.12 -8.20 11.28
N PHE A 180 9.65 -7.14 11.91
CA PHE A 180 9.83 -5.78 11.41
C PHE A 180 9.99 -4.80 12.57
N ASP A 181 10.73 -3.73 12.32
CA ASP A 181 10.92 -2.66 13.27
C ASP A 181 9.93 -1.53 13.04
N PHE A 182 9.50 -0.91 14.14
CA PHE A 182 8.68 0.28 14.12
C PHE A 182 9.20 1.34 15.10
N PHE A 183 8.94 2.59 14.78
CA PHE A 183 9.49 3.75 15.45
C PHE A 183 8.34 4.71 15.75
N PRO A 184 7.71 4.63 16.92
CA PRO A 184 6.72 5.61 17.33
C PRO A 184 7.41 6.93 17.72
N VAL A 185 6.75 8.04 17.47
CA VAL A 185 7.21 9.37 17.92
C VAL A 185 7.16 9.46 19.44
N ASP A 186 6.13 8.89 20.06
CA ASP A 186 6.05 8.73 21.50
C ASP A 186 6.75 7.43 21.93
N PRO A 187 7.82 7.48 22.72
CA PRO A 187 8.48 6.28 23.25
C PRO A 187 7.55 5.38 24.07
N ASN A 188 6.54 5.98 24.73
CA ASN A 188 5.56 5.28 25.56
C ASN A 188 4.33 4.77 24.75
N PHE A 189 4.41 4.79 23.42
CA PHE A 189 3.33 4.26 22.58
C PHE A 189 2.92 2.86 23.02
N THR A 190 1.65 2.70 23.37
CA THR A 190 1.10 1.45 23.89
C THR A 190 0.29 0.75 22.83
N ILE A 191 0.67 -0.49 22.48
CA ILE A 191 -0.09 -1.34 21.57
C ILE A 191 -1.28 -1.93 22.33
N THR A 192 -2.48 -1.77 21.77
CA THR A 192 -3.73 -2.31 22.34
C THR A 192 -4.22 -3.55 21.63
N SER A 193 -3.90 -3.71 20.36
CA SER A 193 -4.26 -4.91 19.60
C SER A 193 -3.38 -5.13 18.37
N MET A 194 -3.20 -6.39 18.02
CA MET A 194 -2.56 -6.85 16.79
C MET A 194 -3.44 -7.91 16.16
N ASN A 195 -4.12 -7.58 15.06
CA ASN A 195 -5.10 -8.46 14.45
C ASN A 195 -4.74 -8.76 12.99
N GLY A 196 -4.69 -10.04 12.65
CA GLY A 196 -4.60 -10.46 11.27
C GLY A 196 -5.89 -10.12 10.52
N THR A 197 -5.77 -9.52 9.32
CA THR A 197 -6.88 -9.08 8.48
C THR A 197 -6.69 -9.53 7.03
N GLY A 198 -7.75 -9.42 6.23
CA GLY A 198 -7.78 -9.93 4.85
C GLY A 198 -8.19 -11.40 4.78
N LYS A 199 -8.13 -11.98 3.57
CA LYS A 199 -8.64 -13.35 3.29
C LYS A 199 -8.03 -14.43 4.19
N HIS A 200 -6.77 -14.28 4.58
CA HIS A 200 -6.04 -15.25 5.40
C HIS A 200 -5.66 -14.68 6.77
N GLY A 201 -6.31 -13.60 7.21
CA GLY A 201 -5.98 -12.91 8.46
C GLY A 201 -6.06 -13.79 9.71
N GLN A 202 -6.99 -14.74 9.74
CA GLN A 202 -7.15 -15.69 10.85
C GLN A 202 -5.93 -16.59 11.10
N PHE A 203 -5.01 -16.68 10.13
CA PHE A 203 -3.78 -17.47 10.24
C PHE A 203 -2.55 -16.59 10.52
N VAL A 204 -2.75 -15.32 10.82
CA VAL A 204 -1.66 -14.37 11.07
C VAL A 204 -1.89 -13.68 12.39
N SER A 205 -0.90 -13.76 13.27
CA SER A 205 -0.86 -13.07 14.56
C SER A 205 0.41 -12.22 14.68
N GLY A 206 0.42 -11.29 15.62
CA GLY A 206 1.57 -10.47 15.94
C GLY A 206 1.85 -10.47 17.42
N GLU A 207 3.11 -10.34 17.78
CA GLU A 207 3.58 -10.12 19.15
C GLU A 207 4.69 -9.07 19.16
N GLU A 208 4.70 -8.22 20.15
CA GLU A 208 5.83 -7.31 20.37
C GLU A 208 6.93 -8.04 21.11
N LEU A 209 8.16 -7.92 20.62
CA LEU A 209 9.32 -8.56 21.21
C LEU A 209 10.01 -7.62 22.18
N GLU A 210 10.53 -8.19 23.26
CA GLU A 210 11.51 -7.50 24.11
C GLU A 210 12.80 -7.28 23.32
N VAL A 211 13.28 -6.06 23.29
CA VAL A 211 14.52 -5.67 22.62
C VAL A 211 15.43 -4.90 23.60
N PRO A 212 16.76 -4.93 23.40
CA PRO A 212 17.67 -4.14 24.24
C PRO A 212 17.31 -2.64 24.24
N GLU A 213 17.59 -1.97 25.35
CA GLU A 213 17.40 -0.53 25.48
C GLU A 213 18.13 0.24 24.36
N GLY A 214 17.45 1.23 23.76
CA GLY A 214 17.97 1.99 22.62
C GLY A 214 17.80 1.31 21.26
N SER A 215 17.33 0.05 21.23
CA SER A 215 16.99 -0.63 19.97
C SER A 215 15.62 -0.20 19.46
N PRO A 216 15.38 -0.28 18.13
CA PRO A 216 14.04 -0.13 17.58
C PRO A 216 13.06 -1.13 18.19
N ARG A 217 11.83 -0.71 18.45
CA ARG A 217 10.77 -1.63 18.86
C ARG A 217 10.45 -2.59 17.73
N ARG A 218 10.18 -3.84 18.07
CA ARG A 218 10.08 -4.94 17.10
C ARG A 218 8.81 -5.75 17.28
N ILE A 219 8.17 -6.07 16.17
CA ILE A 219 7.03 -6.98 16.14
C ILE A 219 7.41 -8.20 15.31
N ARG A 220 7.10 -9.39 15.85
CA ARG A 220 7.11 -10.65 15.14
C ARG A 220 5.72 -10.95 14.61
N ILE A 221 5.64 -11.24 13.33
CA ILE A 221 4.44 -11.83 12.71
C ILE A 221 4.64 -13.34 12.68
N THR A 222 3.66 -14.06 13.20
CA THR A 222 3.60 -15.53 13.13
C THR A 222 2.51 -15.93 12.14
N VAL A 223 2.88 -16.79 11.20
CA VAL A 223 1.95 -17.49 10.31
C VAL A 223 1.64 -18.84 10.89
N ASP A 224 0.36 -19.10 11.13
CA ASP A 224 -0.15 -20.35 11.74
C ASP A 224 0.14 -21.56 10.85
N PRO A 225 0.52 -22.72 11.42
CA PRO A 225 0.67 -23.98 10.70
C PRO A 225 -0.55 -24.41 9.86
N LYS A 226 -1.75 -23.92 10.21
CA LYS A 226 -2.99 -24.19 9.48
C LYS A 226 -3.19 -23.32 8.25
N MET A 227 -2.22 -22.43 7.91
CA MET A 227 -2.27 -21.66 6.68
C MET A 227 -2.48 -22.61 5.49
N PRO A 228 -3.50 -22.38 4.64
CA PRO A 228 -3.77 -23.26 3.51
C PRO A 228 -2.61 -23.31 2.51
N TRP A 229 -2.52 -24.41 1.79
CA TRP A 229 -1.58 -24.57 0.69
C TRP A 229 -1.73 -23.48 -0.38
N GLY A 230 -0.63 -22.98 -0.87
CA GLY A 230 -0.57 -22.04 -1.97
C GLY A 230 -0.16 -20.62 -1.58
N ALA A 231 -0.36 -19.69 -2.49
CA ALA A 231 -0.06 -18.28 -2.24
C ALA A 231 -1.08 -17.65 -1.29
N PHE A 232 -0.60 -16.89 -0.33
CA PHE A 232 -1.44 -16.11 0.57
C PHE A 232 -1.04 -14.64 0.57
N HIS A 233 -2.04 -13.81 0.85
CA HIS A 233 -1.90 -12.38 1.10
C HIS A 233 -2.64 -12.08 2.38
N SER A 234 -1.94 -11.56 3.35
CA SER A 234 -2.49 -11.21 4.65
C SER A 234 -1.96 -9.89 5.14
N GLN A 235 -2.58 -9.37 6.18
CA GLN A 235 -2.21 -8.09 6.78
C GLN A 235 -2.24 -8.25 8.29
N LEU A 236 -1.29 -7.66 8.99
CA LEU A 236 -1.35 -7.43 10.42
C LEU A 236 -1.71 -5.96 10.65
N LYS A 237 -2.88 -5.71 11.22
CA LYS A 237 -3.28 -4.39 11.70
C LYS A 237 -2.87 -4.25 13.15
N VAL A 238 -2.00 -3.29 13.43
CA VAL A 238 -1.56 -2.92 14.78
C VAL A 238 -2.30 -1.66 15.17
N THR A 239 -2.93 -1.66 16.35
CA THR A 239 -3.62 -0.50 16.92
C THR A 239 -3.03 -0.20 18.28
N GLY A 240 -2.90 1.07 18.59
CA GLY A 240 -2.33 1.54 19.85
C GLY A 240 -2.63 3.00 20.07
N TYR A 241 -2.06 3.56 21.13
CA TYR A 241 -2.11 4.98 21.41
C TYR A 241 -0.78 5.48 21.97
N GLY A 242 -0.56 6.75 21.80
CA GLY A 242 0.56 7.49 22.38
C GLY A 242 0.16 8.93 22.60
N GLU A 243 1.10 9.77 22.98
CA GLU A 243 0.87 11.18 23.23
C GLU A 243 1.74 12.03 22.30
N THR A 244 1.23 13.22 21.94
CA THR A 244 2.07 14.24 21.28
C THR A 244 2.95 14.93 22.31
N GLN A 245 3.89 15.74 21.86
CA GLN A 245 4.73 16.55 22.76
C GLN A 245 3.91 17.52 23.63
N GLU A 246 2.71 17.91 23.19
CA GLU A 246 1.77 18.75 23.93
C GLU A 246 0.86 17.95 24.88
N GLY A 247 1.09 16.64 25.05
CA GLY A 247 0.31 15.77 25.93
C GLY A 247 -1.06 15.35 25.37
N LYS A 248 -1.32 15.56 24.09
CA LYS A 248 -2.56 15.10 23.45
C LYS A 248 -2.47 13.62 23.13
N ARG A 249 -3.40 12.81 23.67
CA ARG A 249 -3.53 11.40 23.33
C ARG A 249 -3.97 11.20 21.87
N ILE A 250 -3.26 10.35 21.18
CA ILE A 250 -3.51 9.98 19.77
C ILE A 250 -3.71 8.47 19.67
N ASP A 251 -4.90 8.06 19.26
CA ASP A 251 -5.16 6.69 18.86
C ASP A 251 -4.67 6.50 17.42
N HIS A 252 -3.75 5.57 17.21
CA HIS A 252 -3.10 5.36 15.92
C HIS A 252 -3.15 3.90 15.52
N SER A 253 -3.20 3.66 14.21
CA SER A 253 -3.10 2.30 13.68
C SER A 253 -2.28 2.26 12.40
N PHE A 254 -1.51 1.22 12.25
CA PHE A 254 -0.77 0.95 11.02
C PHE A 254 -0.99 -0.50 10.57
N THR A 255 -0.69 -0.76 9.30
CA THR A 255 -0.87 -2.09 8.71
C THR A 255 0.42 -2.51 8.05
N VAL A 256 0.80 -3.77 8.28
CA VAL A 256 1.92 -4.45 7.63
C VAL A 256 1.38 -5.62 6.82
N PHE A 257 1.84 -5.74 5.59
CA PHE A 257 1.42 -6.80 4.66
C PHE A 257 2.39 -7.96 4.76
N ALA A 258 1.86 -9.16 4.94
CA ALA A 258 2.62 -10.40 4.96
C ALA A 258 2.14 -11.29 3.80
N ASN A 259 3.03 -11.51 2.84
CA ASN A 259 2.76 -12.29 1.65
C ASN A 259 3.70 -13.47 1.58
N GLY A 260 3.23 -14.61 1.10
CA GLY A 260 4.08 -15.79 0.99
C GLY A 260 3.41 -16.91 0.22
N LYS A 261 4.08 -18.05 0.24
CA LYS A 261 3.59 -19.29 -0.36
C LYS A 261 3.84 -20.45 0.60
N THR A 262 2.81 -21.24 0.87
CA THR A 262 2.89 -22.45 1.68
C THR A 262 2.90 -23.66 0.76
N PHE A 263 3.84 -24.55 0.98
CA PHE A 263 3.93 -25.82 0.28
C PHE A 263 4.15 -26.96 1.26
N GLY A 264 3.53 -28.08 0.99
CA GLY A 264 3.92 -29.33 1.58
C GLY A 264 4.82 -30.13 0.63
N LYS A 265 4.43 -31.36 0.41
CA LYS A 265 5.09 -32.27 -0.54
C LYS A 265 4.74 -31.97 -1.98
N ILE A 266 3.56 -31.38 -2.24
CA ILE A 266 3.10 -31.01 -3.57
C ILE A 266 3.57 -29.59 -3.91
N LYS A 267 4.29 -29.47 -5.00
CA LYS A 267 4.76 -28.20 -5.59
C LYS A 267 4.07 -27.92 -6.93
N THR A 268 4.14 -26.67 -7.36
CA THR A 268 3.66 -26.24 -8.66
C THR A 268 4.61 -25.23 -9.28
N ASP A 269 4.69 -25.21 -10.60
CA ASP A 269 5.42 -24.18 -11.34
C ASP A 269 4.67 -22.83 -11.35
N LYS A 270 3.32 -22.85 -11.26
CA LYS A 270 2.48 -21.63 -11.30
C LYS A 270 1.30 -21.74 -10.34
N HIS A 271 1.24 -20.87 -9.35
CA HIS A 271 0.04 -20.68 -8.49
C HIS A 271 -1.06 -19.87 -9.15
N ILE A 272 -0.66 -18.98 -10.06
CA ILE A 272 -1.58 -18.17 -10.84
C ILE A 272 -1.48 -18.65 -12.27
N ILE A 273 -2.56 -19.23 -12.76
CA ILE A 273 -2.68 -19.69 -14.13
C ILE A 273 -3.22 -18.52 -14.95
N SER A 274 -2.31 -17.79 -15.62
CA SER A 274 -2.70 -16.65 -16.42
C SER A 274 -3.13 -17.11 -17.81
N ILE A 275 -4.29 -16.65 -18.25
CA ILE A 275 -4.75 -16.76 -19.63
C ILE A 275 -4.41 -15.52 -20.47
N GLY A 276 -3.77 -14.52 -19.84
CA GLY A 276 -3.26 -13.31 -20.48
C GLY A 276 -4.32 -12.27 -20.85
N THR A 277 -3.90 -11.34 -21.71
CA THR A 277 -4.81 -10.36 -22.32
C THR A 277 -5.40 -10.96 -23.59
N LYS A 278 -6.74 -10.95 -23.70
CA LYS A 278 -7.50 -11.58 -24.77
C LYS A 278 -8.47 -10.61 -25.40
N LYS A 279 -8.94 -10.92 -26.61
CA LYS A 279 -10.08 -10.25 -27.25
C LYS A 279 -11.37 -11.03 -26.94
N GLN A 280 -12.48 -10.39 -27.16
CA GLN A 280 -13.78 -11.05 -27.13
C GLN A 280 -13.84 -12.19 -28.16
N GLY A 281 -14.36 -13.35 -27.81
CA GLY A 281 -14.43 -14.54 -28.65
C GLY A 281 -13.13 -15.32 -28.80
N ASP A 282 -12.00 -14.85 -28.26
CA ASP A 282 -10.73 -15.58 -28.32
C ASP A 282 -10.81 -16.90 -27.54
N SER A 283 -10.22 -17.94 -28.12
CA SER A 283 -9.90 -19.15 -27.38
C SER A 283 -8.58 -18.98 -26.63
N TYR A 284 -8.45 -19.69 -25.53
CA TYR A 284 -7.24 -19.67 -24.71
C TYR A 284 -6.88 -21.05 -24.22
N HIS A 285 -5.59 -21.22 -23.95
CA HIS A 285 -4.99 -22.42 -23.41
C HIS A 285 -3.82 -22.03 -22.52
N SER A 286 -3.81 -22.49 -21.28
CA SER A 286 -2.73 -22.24 -20.33
C SER A 286 -2.44 -23.52 -19.55
N ARG A 287 -1.17 -23.72 -19.19
CA ARG A 287 -0.71 -24.93 -18.50
C ARG A 287 0.05 -24.59 -17.24
N SER A 288 -0.06 -25.49 -16.26
CA SER A 288 0.74 -25.51 -15.05
C SER A 288 0.99 -26.94 -14.64
N ARG A 289 2.13 -27.23 -14.04
CA ARG A 289 2.48 -28.56 -13.57
C ARG A 289 2.41 -28.62 -12.05
N ILE A 290 1.92 -29.74 -11.52
CA ILE A 290 2.01 -30.09 -10.11
C ILE A 290 2.74 -31.42 -9.95
N TYR A 291 3.58 -31.50 -8.92
CA TYR A 291 4.44 -32.67 -8.68
C TYR A 291 4.78 -32.77 -7.20
N ARG A 292 5.10 -33.99 -6.74
CA ARG A 292 5.65 -34.18 -5.39
C ARG A 292 7.17 -34.10 -5.40
N ILE A 293 7.71 -33.40 -4.39
CA ILE A 293 9.17 -33.22 -4.24
C ILE A 293 9.88 -34.46 -3.68
N ASP A 294 9.12 -35.34 -3.00
CA ASP A 294 9.65 -36.61 -2.47
C ASP A 294 9.58 -37.76 -3.49
N GLY A 295 9.07 -37.50 -4.71
CA GLY A 295 8.96 -38.49 -5.77
C GLY A 295 7.89 -39.55 -5.59
N GLU A 296 7.15 -39.53 -4.46
CA GLU A 296 6.07 -40.46 -4.20
C GLU A 296 4.87 -40.17 -5.10
N PRO A 297 4.14 -41.21 -5.56
CA PRO A 297 2.93 -40.99 -6.33
C PRO A 297 1.81 -40.36 -5.49
N PHE A 298 0.90 -39.69 -6.16
CA PHE A 298 -0.34 -39.18 -5.55
C PHE A 298 -1.47 -39.20 -6.59
N ASN A 299 -2.71 -39.11 -6.12
CA ASN A 299 -3.87 -39.09 -7.00
C ASN A 299 -4.64 -37.79 -6.87
N ILE A 300 -5.13 -37.30 -8.00
CA ILE A 300 -6.14 -36.24 -8.05
C ILE A 300 -7.50 -36.94 -7.99
N LEU A 301 -8.24 -36.69 -6.90
CA LEU A 301 -9.54 -37.28 -6.66
C LEU A 301 -10.66 -36.50 -7.34
N TYR A 302 -10.49 -35.16 -7.42
CA TYR A 302 -11.48 -34.26 -7.99
C TYR A 302 -10.85 -32.94 -8.36
N SER A 303 -11.39 -32.29 -9.41
CA SER A 303 -11.05 -30.91 -9.76
C SER A 303 -12.28 -30.13 -10.22
N ALA A 304 -12.38 -28.85 -9.84
CA ALA A 304 -13.48 -27.98 -10.23
C ALA A 304 -13.04 -26.54 -10.35
N VAL A 305 -13.61 -25.82 -11.33
CA VAL A 305 -13.50 -24.37 -11.45
C VAL A 305 -14.62 -23.73 -10.64
N LEU A 306 -14.26 -22.90 -9.68
CA LEU A 306 -15.18 -22.25 -8.76
C LEU A 306 -15.25 -20.75 -9.04
N GLN A 307 -16.44 -20.17 -8.86
CA GLN A 307 -16.72 -18.73 -8.94
C GLN A 307 -16.13 -18.05 -10.19
N PRO A 308 -16.32 -18.59 -11.39
CA PRO A 308 -15.81 -17.95 -12.59
C PRO A 308 -16.57 -16.64 -12.88
N THR A 309 -15.83 -15.56 -13.16
CA THR A 309 -16.43 -14.27 -13.60
C THR A 309 -16.92 -14.30 -15.04
N VAL A 310 -16.60 -15.37 -15.77
CA VAL A 310 -17.00 -15.60 -17.16
C VAL A 310 -17.26 -17.08 -17.36
N SER A 311 -18.29 -17.40 -18.17
CA SER A 311 -18.58 -18.79 -18.53
C SER A 311 -17.53 -19.39 -19.48
N GLY A 312 -17.49 -20.71 -19.55
CA GLY A 312 -16.63 -21.44 -20.49
C GLY A 312 -15.18 -21.61 -20.04
N ILE A 313 -14.85 -21.36 -18.78
CA ILE A 313 -13.55 -21.73 -18.22
C ILE A 313 -13.58 -23.21 -17.84
N ASN A 314 -12.78 -24.02 -18.52
CA ASN A 314 -12.59 -25.43 -18.24
C ASN A 314 -11.18 -25.67 -17.69
N ALA A 315 -11.07 -26.59 -16.73
CA ALA A 315 -9.80 -27.07 -16.24
C ALA A 315 -9.79 -28.58 -16.19
N THR A 316 -8.74 -29.18 -16.71
CA THR A 316 -8.50 -30.62 -16.70
C THR A 316 -7.12 -30.92 -16.12
N THR A 317 -6.98 -32.08 -15.51
CA THR A 317 -5.71 -32.58 -14.98
C THR A 317 -5.34 -33.84 -15.72
N VAL A 318 -4.12 -33.87 -16.25
CA VAL A 318 -3.60 -35.00 -17.06
C VAL A 318 -2.38 -35.58 -16.36
N PRO A 319 -2.38 -36.89 -16.02
CA PRO A 319 -1.21 -37.53 -15.43
C PRO A 319 -0.06 -37.65 -16.43
N ASN A 320 1.16 -37.44 -15.95
CA ASN A 320 2.39 -37.66 -16.68
C ASN A 320 3.04 -38.97 -16.24
N LEU A 321 3.93 -39.54 -17.09
CA LEU A 321 4.65 -40.77 -16.82
C LEU A 321 5.57 -40.69 -15.59
N ASP A 322 5.96 -39.50 -15.17
CA ASP A 322 6.83 -39.26 -14.03
C ASP A 322 6.04 -39.07 -12.70
N GLY A 323 4.74 -39.36 -12.66
CA GLY A 323 3.89 -39.21 -11.48
C GLY A 323 3.43 -37.77 -11.20
N SER A 324 3.82 -36.80 -12.02
CA SER A 324 3.29 -35.43 -11.95
C SER A 324 1.99 -35.32 -12.73
N TYR A 325 1.29 -34.16 -12.56
CA TYR A 325 0.12 -33.84 -13.36
C TYR A 325 0.31 -32.50 -14.08
N GLU A 326 -0.19 -32.45 -15.32
CA GLU A 326 -0.37 -31.20 -16.03
C GLU A 326 -1.80 -30.68 -15.78
N ILE A 327 -1.91 -29.45 -15.31
CA ILE A 327 -3.17 -28.71 -15.23
C ILE A 327 -3.33 -27.95 -16.54
N ILE A 328 -4.41 -28.16 -17.24
CA ILE A 328 -4.74 -27.49 -18.49
C ILE A 328 -5.98 -26.65 -18.27
N VAL A 329 -5.84 -25.32 -18.39
CA VAL A 329 -6.96 -24.38 -18.34
C VAL A 329 -7.22 -23.89 -19.76
N SER A 330 -8.44 -24.13 -20.26
CA SER A 330 -8.82 -23.80 -21.64
C SER A 330 -10.27 -23.34 -21.74
N GLY A 331 -10.61 -22.69 -22.84
CA GLY A 331 -11.96 -22.25 -23.11
C GLY A 331 -12.02 -21.23 -24.25
N THR A 332 -13.22 -20.72 -24.49
CA THR A 332 -13.49 -19.64 -25.43
C THR A 332 -14.26 -18.54 -24.70
N LEU A 333 -13.79 -17.31 -24.80
CA LEU A 333 -14.41 -16.17 -24.15
C LEU A 333 -15.73 -15.79 -24.84
N PRO A 334 -16.80 -15.49 -24.09
CA PRO A 334 -18.04 -14.97 -24.68
C PRO A 334 -17.78 -13.67 -25.45
N PRO A 335 -18.43 -13.46 -26.62
CA PRO A 335 -18.28 -12.23 -27.39
C PRO A 335 -18.70 -10.96 -26.66
N SER A 336 -19.51 -11.10 -25.61
CA SER A 336 -20.00 -9.96 -24.79
C SER A 336 -19.10 -9.60 -23.62
N HIS A 337 -18.13 -10.45 -23.24
CA HIS A 337 -17.33 -10.22 -22.04
C HIS A 337 -16.31 -9.10 -22.22
N LYS A 338 -16.24 -8.19 -21.23
CA LYS A 338 -15.24 -7.13 -21.10
C LYS A 338 -14.81 -7.03 -19.64
N GLY A 339 -13.52 -6.79 -19.40
CA GLY A 339 -12.98 -6.61 -18.05
C GLY A 339 -12.16 -7.80 -17.55
N PRO A 340 -11.94 -7.90 -16.24
CA PRO A 340 -11.11 -8.93 -15.64
C PRO A 340 -11.78 -10.30 -15.72
N ILE A 341 -10.95 -11.33 -15.90
CA ILE A 341 -11.31 -12.73 -15.82
C ILE A 341 -10.68 -13.29 -14.57
N ASN A 342 -11.51 -13.84 -13.68
CA ASN A 342 -11.05 -14.48 -12.45
C ASN A 342 -11.85 -15.76 -12.23
N ALA A 343 -11.17 -16.80 -11.75
CA ALA A 343 -11.77 -18.02 -11.21
C ALA A 343 -10.80 -18.65 -10.22
N GLU A 344 -11.30 -19.58 -9.40
CA GLU A 344 -10.49 -20.44 -8.55
C GLU A 344 -10.59 -21.87 -9.09
N LEU A 345 -9.45 -22.51 -9.34
CA LEU A 345 -9.42 -23.95 -9.58
C LEU A 345 -9.11 -24.65 -8.27
N MET A 346 -10.02 -25.51 -7.83
CA MET A 346 -9.83 -26.39 -6.69
C MET A 346 -9.47 -27.79 -7.19
N ILE A 347 -8.42 -28.38 -6.62
CA ILE A 347 -8.00 -29.76 -6.87
C ILE A 347 -7.98 -30.49 -5.52
N GLN A 348 -8.65 -31.61 -5.46
CA GLN A 348 -8.63 -32.51 -4.31
C GLN A 348 -7.64 -33.65 -4.56
N THR A 349 -6.77 -33.94 -3.58
CA THR A 349 -5.77 -35.00 -3.64
C THR A 349 -5.97 -36.02 -2.52
N ASP A 350 -5.28 -37.15 -2.63
CA ASP A 350 -5.19 -38.18 -1.60
C ASP A 350 -4.06 -37.92 -0.58
N VAL A 351 -3.27 -36.87 -0.73
CA VAL A 351 -2.20 -36.51 0.21
C VAL A 351 -2.80 -35.91 1.48
N PRO A 352 -2.62 -36.54 2.65
CA PRO A 352 -3.36 -36.17 3.87
C PRO A 352 -3.14 -34.71 4.32
N SER A 353 -1.92 -34.18 4.18
CA SER A 353 -1.57 -32.80 4.53
C SER A 353 -2.00 -31.77 3.47
N GLU A 354 -2.35 -32.20 2.27
CA GLU A 354 -2.61 -31.36 1.10
C GLU A 354 -3.85 -31.81 0.34
N LYS A 355 -4.90 -32.11 1.09
CA LYS A 355 -6.17 -32.60 0.53
C LYS A 355 -6.81 -31.66 -0.49
N ILE A 356 -6.56 -30.36 -0.37
CA ILE A 356 -7.13 -29.33 -1.24
C ILE A 356 -6.04 -28.35 -1.68
N LEU A 357 -5.82 -28.28 -2.97
CA LEU A 357 -4.97 -27.30 -3.62
C LEU A 357 -5.83 -26.26 -4.32
N LYS A 358 -5.46 -25.00 -4.25
CA LYS A 358 -6.19 -23.90 -4.85
C LYS A 358 -5.29 -23.07 -5.76
N PHE A 359 -5.73 -22.90 -7.00
CA PHE A 359 -5.06 -22.10 -8.01
C PHE A 359 -5.95 -20.92 -8.40
N ARG A 360 -5.35 -19.79 -8.61
CA ARG A 360 -6.07 -18.64 -9.17
C ARG A 360 -5.92 -18.62 -10.69
N ILE A 361 -7.05 -18.54 -11.40
CA ILE A 361 -7.08 -18.31 -12.85
C ILE A 361 -7.33 -16.83 -13.07
N THR A 362 -6.50 -16.18 -13.91
CA THR A 362 -6.61 -14.74 -14.17
C THR A 362 -6.43 -14.41 -15.63
N GLY A 363 -7.08 -13.33 -16.08
CA GLY A 363 -6.90 -12.76 -17.40
C GLY A 363 -7.65 -11.44 -17.53
N VAL A 364 -7.60 -10.82 -18.68
CA VAL A 364 -8.33 -9.58 -18.95
C VAL A 364 -8.75 -9.46 -20.42
N VAL A 365 -9.96 -8.98 -20.63
CA VAL A 365 -10.43 -8.45 -21.92
C VAL A 365 -10.51 -6.93 -21.77
N PRO A 366 -9.69 -6.14 -22.49
CA PRO A 366 -9.68 -4.69 -22.38
C PRO A 366 -11.07 -4.08 -22.67
N LYS A 367 -11.44 -3.07 -21.91
CA LYS A 367 -12.59 -2.21 -22.23
C LYS A 367 -12.13 -1.23 -23.32
N ARG A 368 -12.50 -1.47 -24.55
CA ARG A 368 -12.37 -0.46 -25.61
C ARG A 368 -13.59 0.42 -25.65
#